data_05ee283ebc2bf54bd5bb3c36d0bdf74e
#
_entry.id   05ee283ebc2bf54bd5bb3c36d0bdf74e
#
_cell.length_a   1.000
_cell.length_b   1.000
_cell.length_c   1.000
_cell.angle_alpha   90.00
_cell.angle_beta   90.00
_cell.angle_gamma   90.00
#
_symmetry.space_group_name_H-M   'P 1'
#
loop_
_entity.id
_entity.type
_entity.pdbx_description
1 polymer ?
#
loop_
_entity_poly.entity_id
_entity_poly.type
_entity_poly.pdbx_seq_one_letter_code
_entity_poly.pdbx_strand_id
1 'polypeptide(L)'
;MTRCRFCGGSPAYVIEHAGMSLCKDCFIKYYEKKVYKTILKHGMLKDADKVAVAVSGGKDSVALLKVLHRMASERFPSISLIAVHINLGIPGYSDRCQAVVEDVCRSLGVNYLIYDLGREEGYTIPDLRSTALGRRICGACGTVKRYLMNKLAYEVEADRLATGHNLDDTVELLLEFYLRGSVEEIVRVKPVAWSNHPKLVTKIKPLIELTERENLYYVMAQGLPILETECPLAKGSRMLRRKKLIDMIEREIPGFKHTFYKSHLKRLLPKLEQAVEEPELAECQLCGMPALSKTCSYCKLITKLKAKTSSQPQATQKQIRR
;
A
#
# COMPACT_ATOMS: atom_id res chain seq x y z
N MET A 1 19.28 -26.43 4.77
CA MET A 1 20.39 -25.87 3.97
C MET A 1 21.36 -25.22 4.90
N THR A 2 22.59 -25.66 4.92
CA THR A 2 23.60 -25.30 5.94
C THR A 2 24.51 -24.13 5.53
N ARG A 3 24.44 -23.66 4.29
CA ARG A 3 25.32 -22.62 3.76
C ARG A 3 24.58 -21.63 2.86
N CYS A 4 25.07 -20.40 2.80
CA CYS A 4 24.58 -19.37 1.87
C CYS A 4 24.77 -19.81 0.42
N ARG A 5 23.71 -19.75 -0.38
CA ARG A 5 23.70 -20.19 -1.78
C ARG A 5 24.70 -19.45 -2.68
N PHE A 6 25.03 -18.19 -2.34
CA PHE A 6 25.87 -17.34 -3.21
C PHE A 6 27.33 -17.28 -2.76
N CYS A 7 27.60 -17.20 -1.46
CA CYS A 7 28.97 -17.04 -0.95
C CYS A 7 29.49 -18.20 -0.10
N GLY A 8 28.65 -19.22 0.19
CA GLY A 8 29.03 -20.36 1.03
C GLY A 8 29.10 -20.08 2.55
N GLY A 9 28.94 -18.82 2.99
CA GLY A 9 28.99 -18.44 4.41
C GLY A 9 27.76 -18.90 5.20
N SER A 10 27.70 -18.51 6.49
CA SER A 10 26.57 -18.84 7.37
C SER A 10 25.28 -18.16 6.89
N PRO A 11 24.18 -18.92 6.70
CA PRO A 11 22.91 -18.33 6.29
C PRO A 11 22.21 -17.63 7.45
N ALA A 12 21.48 -16.55 7.15
CA ALA A 12 20.64 -15.81 8.08
C ALA A 12 19.15 -15.84 7.70
N TYR A 13 18.84 -16.01 6.42
CA TYR A 13 17.48 -15.92 5.88
C TYR A 13 17.20 -17.09 4.95
N VAL A 14 16.00 -17.68 5.06
CA VAL A 14 15.53 -18.79 4.23
C VAL A 14 14.46 -18.27 3.27
N ILE A 15 14.67 -18.47 1.98
CA ILE A 15 13.74 -18.13 0.89
C ILE A 15 13.07 -19.43 0.43
N GLU A 16 11.99 -19.80 1.10
CA GLU A 16 11.33 -21.11 0.95
C GLU A 16 10.90 -21.41 -0.49
N HIS A 17 10.19 -20.47 -1.14
CA HIS A 17 9.72 -20.61 -2.51
C HIS A 17 10.83 -20.78 -3.55
N ALA A 18 12.06 -20.38 -3.22
CA ALA A 18 13.23 -20.51 -4.08
C ALA A 18 14.17 -21.62 -3.62
N GLY A 19 13.83 -22.33 -2.55
CA GLY A 19 14.63 -23.42 -1.99
C GLY A 19 16.05 -23.00 -1.63
N MET A 20 16.28 -21.77 -1.14
CA MET A 20 17.63 -21.29 -0.87
C MET A 20 17.76 -20.57 0.48
N SER A 21 18.96 -20.63 1.06
CA SER A 21 19.33 -19.88 2.25
C SER A 21 20.42 -18.87 1.90
N LEU A 22 20.32 -17.66 2.45
CA LEU A 22 21.23 -16.56 2.17
C LEU A 22 21.78 -15.94 3.47
N CYS A 23 23.04 -15.52 3.47
CA CYS A 23 23.56 -14.63 4.51
C CYS A 23 22.98 -13.22 4.33
N LYS A 24 23.17 -12.36 5.33
CA LYS A 24 22.63 -10.99 5.35
C LYS A 24 22.95 -10.21 4.08
N ASP A 25 24.21 -10.14 3.70
CA ASP A 25 24.65 -9.32 2.56
C ASP A 25 24.16 -9.88 1.21
N CYS A 26 24.18 -11.21 1.07
CA CYS A 26 23.68 -11.85 -0.14
C CYS A 26 22.16 -11.70 -0.26
N PHE A 27 21.43 -11.69 0.87
CA PHE A 27 20.00 -11.47 0.88
C PHE A 27 19.66 -10.02 0.47
N ILE A 28 20.35 -9.02 1.02
CA ILE A 28 20.16 -7.62 0.63
C ILE A 28 20.34 -7.46 -0.89
N LYS A 29 21.44 -7.96 -1.44
CA LYS A 29 21.71 -7.92 -2.89
C LYS A 29 20.64 -8.64 -3.72
N TYR A 30 20.18 -9.80 -3.25
CA TYR A 30 19.10 -10.56 -3.89
C TYR A 30 17.81 -9.76 -3.93
N TYR A 31 17.40 -9.19 -2.79
CA TYR A 31 16.18 -8.40 -2.64
C TYR A 31 16.19 -7.19 -3.58
N GLU A 32 17.23 -6.38 -3.50
CA GLU A 32 17.39 -5.16 -4.31
C GLU A 32 17.43 -5.48 -5.81
N LYS A 33 18.13 -6.55 -6.22
CA LYS A 33 18.14 -7.03 -7.60
C LYS A 33 16.77 -7.47 -8.08
N LYS A 34 15.97 -8.11 -7.23
CA LYS A 34 14.59 -8.55 -7.54
C LYS A 34 13.68 -7.34 -7.75
N VAL A 35 13.74 -6.32 -6.86
CA VAL A 35 13.01 -5.06 -7.02
C VAL A 35 13.43 -4.34 -8.32
N TYR A 36 14.73 -4.17 -8.55
CA TYR A 36 15.24 -3.54 -9.76
C TYR A 36 14.72 -4.21 -11.04
N LYS A 37 14.79 -5.54 -11.09
CA LYS A 37 14.24 -6.30 -12.23
C LYS A 37 12.73 -6.11 -12.40
N THR A 38 11.97 -6.03 -11.31
CA THR A 38 10.53 -5.78 -11.35
C THR A 38 10.24 -4.37 -11.90
N ILE A 39 10.98 -3.36 -11.46
CA ILE A 39 10.87 -1.98 -11.97
C ILE A 39 11.13 -1.94 -13.48
N LEU A 40 12.23 -2.52 -13.95
CA LEU A 40 12.58 -2.54 -15.38
C LEU A 40 11.56 -3.33 -16.21
N LYS A 41 11.17 -4.51 -15.75
CA LYS A 41 10.24 -5.41 -16.45
C LYS A 41 8.89 -4.76 -16.73
N HIS A 42 8.45 -3.88 -15.84
CA HIS A 42 7.13 -3.24 -15.91
C HIS A 42 7.22 -1.75 -16.27
N GLY A 43 8.38 -1.21 -16.58
CA GLY A 43 8.56 0.20 -16.95
C GLY A 43 8.06 1.18 -15.88
N MET A 44 8.28 0.84 -14.59
CA MET A 44 7.69 1.57 -13.47
C MET A 44 8.25 2.97 -13.30
N LEU A 45 9.53 3.18 -13.61
CA LEU A 45 10.24 4.45 -13.45
C LEU A 45 10.81 4.89 -14.79
N LYS A 46 10.85 6.21 -15.00
CA LYS A 46 11.54 6.90 -16.09
C LYS A 46 12.56 7.87 -15.50
N ASP A 47 13.49 8.31 -16.35
CA ASP A 47 14.44 9.35 -15.96
C ASP A 47 13.71 10.63 -15.57
N ALA A 48 14.24 11.30 -14.54
CA ALA A 48 13.71 12.52 -13.96
C ALA A 48 12.31 12.39 -13.30
N ASP A 49 11.75 11.18 -13.14
CA ASP A 49 10.49 11.01 -12.40
C ASP A 49 10.59 11.57 -10.96
N LYS A 50 9.56 12.32 -10.56
CA LYS A 50 9.31 12.64 -9.15
C LYS A 50 8.38 11.57 -8.56
N VAL A 51 8.88 10.83 -7.58
CA VAL A 51 8.19 9.66 -7.02
C VAL A 51 7.67 9.94 -5.62
N ALA A 52 6.35 10.01 -5.47
CA ALA A 52 5.72 9.98 -4.15
C ALA A 52 5.70 8.54 -3.63
N VAL A 53 6.28 8.31 -2.47
CA VAL A 53 6.31 7.00 -1.82
C VAL A 53 5.33 6.98 -0.65
N ALA A 54 4.30 6.14 -0.73
CA ALA A 54 3.32 5.98 0.33
C ALA A 54 3.93 5.21 1.51
N VAL A 55 4.18 5.87 2.64
CA VAL A 55 4.82 5.27 3.82
C VAL A 55 3.88 5.25 5.00
N SER A 56 3.57 4.05 5.51
CA SER A 56 2.65 3.85 6.63
C SER A 56 3.33 3.54 7.97
N GLY A 57 4.67 3.43 8.00
CA GLY A 57 5.43 3.00 9.18
C GLY A 57 5.51 1.48 9.37
N GLY A 58 4.79 0.69 8.58
CA GLY A 58 4.89 -0.77 8.58
C GLY A 58 6.02 -1.27 7.66
N LYS A 59 6.44 -2.52 7.88
CA LYS A 59 7.58 -3.17 7.22
C LYS A 59 7.63 -3.02 5.71
N ASP A 60 6.49 -3.19 5.02
CA ASP A 60 6.43 -3.18 3.55
C ASP A 60 6.69 -1.77 2.99
N SER A 61 6.10 -0.75 3.60
CA SER A 61 6.27 0.64 3.18
C SER A 61 7.67 1.19 3.52
N VAL A 62 8.25 0.76 4.64
CA VAL A 62 9.62 1.12 5.04
C VAL A 62 10.63 0.41 4.12
N ALA A 63 10.41 -0.88 3.81
CA ALA A 63 11.23 -1.60 2.83
C ALA A 63 11.18 -0.94 1.45
N LEU A 64 9.98 -0.51 1.00
CA LEU A 64 9.80 0.21 -0.25
C LEU A 64 10.61 1.51 -0.28
N LEU A 65 10.46 2.35 0.75
CA LEU A 65 11.18 3.62 0.82
C LEU A 65 12.70 3.40 0.78
N LYS A 66 13.21 2.46 1.57
CA LYS A 66 14.64 2.14 1.61
C LYS A 66 15.17 1.65 0.27
N VAL A 67 14.48 0.70 -0.37
CA VAL A 67 14.95 0.15 -1.64
C VAL A 67 14.86 1.18 -2.77
N LEU A 68 13.82 2.02 -2.81
CA LEU A 68 13.73 3.11 -3.80
C LEU A 68 14.78 4.18 -3.57
N HIS A 69 15.07 4.54 -2.32
CA HIS A 69 16.19 5.44 -2.00
C HIS A 69 17.52 4.88 -2.51
N ARG A 70 17.76 3.58 -2.33
CA ARG A 70 18.95 2.91 -2.88
C ARG A 70 18.97 2.93 -4.41
N MET A 71 17.81 2.67 -5.05
CA MET A 71 17.69 2.71 -6.51
C MET A 71 17.91 4.12 -7.05
N ALA A 72 17.41 5.16 -6.39
CA ALA A 72 17.63 6.55 -6.76
C ALA A 72 19.14 6.90 -6.75
N SER A 73 19.88 6.46 -5.74
CA SER A 73 21.31 6.77 -5.63
C SER A 73 22.20 5.96 -6.59
N GLU A 74 21.81 4.73 -6.95
CA GLU A 74 22.70 3.80 -7.67
C GLU A 74 22.29 3.48 -9.11
N ARG A 75 20.99 3.57 -9.43
CA ARG A 75 20.43 3.08 -10.71
C ARG A 75 19.64 4.11 -11.48
N PHE A 76 19.02 5.05 -10.79
CA PHE A 76 18.17 6.10 -11.36
C PHE A 76 18.52 7.46 -10.72
N PRO A 77 19.74 7.99 -10.94
CA PRO A 77 20.22 9.17 -10.20
C PRO A 77 19.44 10.46 -10.49
N SER A 78 18.66 10.48 -11.56
CA SER A 78 17.81 11.62 -11.94
C SER A 78 16.46 11.64 -11.27
N ILE A 79 16.00 10.55 -10.62
CA ILE A 79 14.70 10.55 -9.94
C ILE A 79 14.79 11.25 -8.57
N SER A 80 13.70 11.89 -8.17
CA SER A 80 13.55 12.46 -6.85
C SER A 80 12.47 11.72 -6.05
N LEU A 81 12.67 11.60 -4.72
CA LEU A 81 11.75 10.91 -3.83
C LEU A 81 11.15 11.87 -2.81
N ILE A 82 9.84 11.74 -2.58
CA ILE A 82 9.15 12.33 -1.45
C ILE A 82 8.30 11.28 -0.75
N ALA A 83 8.50 11.08 0.55
CA ALA A 83 7.65 10.19 1.34
C ALA A 83 6.33 10.89 1.68
N VAL A 84 5.21 10.18 1.55
CA VAL A 84 3.87 10.69 1.90
C VAL A 84 3.26 9.78 2.94
N HIS A 85 2.92 10.36 4.10
CA HIS A 85 2.25 9.68 5.21
C HIS A 85 0.91 10.31 5.53
N ILE A 86 -0.10 9.50 5.83
CA ILE A 86 -1.41 9.95 6.31
C ILE A 86 -1.58 9.47 7.75
N ASN A 87 -1.58 10.41 8.69
CA ASN A 87 -2.01 10.13 10.06
C ASN A 87 -3.54 10.01 10.07
N LEU A 88 -4.02 8.83 10.41
CA LEU A 88 -5.45 8.46 10.32
C LEU A 88 -6.23 8.77 11.61
N GLY A 89 -5.58 9.32 12.63
CA GLY A 89 -6.16 9.63 13.93
C GLY A 89 -6.60 8.40 14.72
N ILE A 90 -5.98 7.23 14.52
CA ILE A 90 -6.30 6.00 15.27
C ILE A 90 -5.52 6.05 16.59
N PRO A 91 -6.21 6.15 17.77
CA PRO A 91 -5.55 6.32 19.07
C PRO A 91 -4.52 5.23 19.38
N GLY A 92 -3.35 5.63 19.88
CA GLY A 92 -2.26 4.74 20.25
C GLY A 92 -1.58 4.01 19.08
N TYR A 93 -1.99 4.28 17.85
CA TYR A 93 -1.46 3.65 16.64
C TYR A 93 -0.90 4.66 15.63
N SER A 94 -1.71 5.64 15.21
CA SER A 94 -1.33 6.55 14.10
C SER A 94 -0.12 7.40 14.42
N ASP A 95 0.00 7.93 15.64
CA ASP A 95 1.14 8.75 16.06
C ASP A 95 2.43 7.93 16.10
N ARG A 96 2.35 6.67 16.52
CA ARG A 96 3.49 5.75 16.48
C ARG A 96 3.90 5.41 15.04
N CYS A 97 2.95 5.25 14.12
CA CYS A 97 3.23 5.11 12.69
C CYS A 97 3.98 6.32 12.16
N GLN A 98 3.49 7.53 12.49
CA GLN A 98 4.10 8.78 12.07
C GLN A 98 5.53 8.93 12.59
N ALA A 99 5.77 8.68 13.87
CA ALA A 99 7.10 8.74 14.46
C ALA A 99 8.11 7.83 13.73
N VAL A 100 7.71 6.59 13.40
CA VAL A 100 8.55 5.67 12.61
C VAL A 100 8.84 6.25 11.22
N VAL A 101 7.84 6.83 10.55
CA VAL A 101 8.03 7.43 9.22
C VAL A 101 9.02 8.59 9.28
N GLU A 102 8.86 9.48 10.24
CA GLU A 102 9.76 10.62 10.43
C GLU A 102 11.20 10.17 10.72
N ASP A 103 11.38 9.15 11.57
CA ASP A 103 12.71 8.60 11.89
C ASP A 103 13.38 7.99 10.66
N VAL A 104 12.65 7.17 9.90
CA VAL A 104 13.17 6.57 8.67
C VAL A 104 13.52 7.65 7.65
N CYS A 105 12.64 8.63 7.41
CA CYS A 105 12.89 9.69 6.43
C CYS A 105 14.10 10.53 6.83
N ARG A 106 14.23 10.91 8.10
CA ARG A 106 15.40 11.63 8.61
C ARG A 106 16.69 10.83 8.45
N SER A 107 16.66 9.54 8.77
CA SER A 107 17.84 8.66 8.64
C SER A 107 18.31 8.48 7.19
N LEU A 108 17.39 8.56 6.23
CA LEU A 108 17.68 8.43 4.81
C LEU A 108 17.90 9.78 4.09
N GLY A 109 17.65 10.92 4.75
CA GLY A 109 17.69 12.23 4.10
C GLY A 109 16.61 12.42 3.04
N VAL A 110 15.46 11.74 3.17
CA VAL A 110 14.34 11.82 2.23
C VAL A 110 13.33 12.84 2.73
N ASN A 111 12.93 13.76 1.86
CA ASN A 111 11.85 14.71 2.15
C ASN A 111 10.54 13.97 2.39
N TYR A 112 9.71 14.48 3.30
CA TYR A 112 8.45 13.84 3.62
C TYR A 112 7.32 14.84 3.86
N LEU A 113 6.10 14.42 3.54
CA LEU A 113 4.84 15.11 3.80
C LEU A 113 3.99 14.28 4.76
N ILE A 114 3.63 14.87 5.90
CA ILE A 114 2.68 14.30 6.85
C ILE A 114 1.33 14.99 6.66
N TYR A 115 0.28 14.20 6.39
CA TYR A 115 -1.09 14.67 6.30
C TYR A 115 -1.88 14.15 7.50
N ASP A 116 -2.25 15.04 8.40
CA ASP A 116 -3.06 14.71 9.58
C ASP A 116 -4.54 14.81 9.24
N LEU A 117 -5.23 13.67 9.18
CA LEU A 117 -6.63 13.59 8.79
C LEU A 117 -7.55 14.37 9.75
N GLY A 118 -7.25 14.34 11.06
CA GLY A 118 -8.03 15.06 12.06
C GLY A 118 -7.92 16.57 11.91
N ARG A 119 -6.72 17.05 11.66
CA ARG A 119 -6.43 18.48 11.50
C ARG A 119 -6.94 19.03 10.17
N GLU A 120 -6.66 18.33 9.08
CA GLU A 120 -6.91 18.82 7.73
C GLU A 120 -8.37 18.64 7.28
N GLU A 121 -9.03 17.56 7.73
CA GLU A 121 -10.38 17.18 7.25
C GLU A 121 -11.43 17.24 8.38
N GLY A 122 -11.02 17.47 9.63
CA GLY A 122 -11.91 17.58 10.79
C GLY A 122 -12.54 16.27 11.24
N TYR A 123 -12.01 15.10 10.81
CA TYR A 123 -12.46 13.79 11.25
C TYR A 123 -11.30 12.77 11.25
N THR A 124 -11.50 11.67 11.95
CA THR A 124 -10.54 10.55 12.02
C THR A 124 -11.18 9.26 11.50
N ILE A 125 -10.38 8.23 11.23
CA ILE A 125 -10.95 6.93 10.81
C ILE A 125 -11.87 6.32 11.87
N PRO A 126 -11.57 6.36 13.17
CA PRO A 126 -12.53 5.95 14.21
C PRO A 126 -13.92 6.58 14.12
N ASP A 127 -14.02 7.85 13.71
CA ASP A 127 -15.32 8.55 13.61
C ASP A 127 -16.25 7.92 12.57
N LEU A 128 -15.67 7.26 11.54
CA LEU A 128 -16.44 6.53 10.54
C LEU A 128 -17.21 5.31 11.11
N ARG A 129 -16.90 4.85 12.33
CA ARG A 129 -17.65 3.78 13.02
C ARG A 129 -19.09 4.18 13.32
N SER A 130 -19.35 5.44 13.54
CA SER A 130 -20.69 5.97 13.80
C SER A 130 -21.59 5.89 12.56
N THR A 131 -21.05 5.73 11.38
CA THR A 131 -21.80 5.61 10.12
C THR A 131 -22.27 4.18 9.87
N ALA A 132 -23.22 3.98 8.92
CA ALA A 132 -23.62 2.65 8.46
C ALA A 132 -22.47 1.78 7.92
N LEU A 133 -21.30 2.39 7.72
CA LEU A 133 -20.05 1.76 7.26
C LEU A 133 -19.20 1.20 8.42
N GLY A 134 -19.60 1.41 9.68
CA GLY A 134 -18.84 0.96 10.86
C GLY A 134 -18.51 -0.53 10.88
N ARG A 135 -19.42 -1.37 10.33
CA ARG A 135 -19.15 -2.81 10.14
C ARG A 135 -18.11 -3.12 9.07
N ARG A 136 -17.73 -2.14 8.23
CA ARG A 136 -16.77 -2.24 7.14
C ARG A 136 -15.69 -1.15 7.24
N ILE A 137 -15.25 -0.85 8.45
CA ILE A 137 -14.33 0.24 8.74
C ILE A 137 -13.04 0.18 7.89
N CYS A 138 -12.49 -1.02 7.66
CA CYS A 138 -11.32 -1.21 6.82
C CYS A 138 -11.58 -0.80 5.36
N GLY A 139 -12.78 -1.06 4.83
CA GLY A 139 -13.18 -0.63 3.49
C GLY A 139 -13.28 0.89 3.38
N ALA A 140 -13.90 1.55 4.38
CA ALA A 140 -13.99 3.00 4.47
C ALA A 140 -12.58 3.63 4.59
N CYS A 141 -11.74 3.13 5.48
CA CYS A 141 -10.34 3.53 5.63
C CYS A 141 -9.57 3.37 4.30
N GLY A 142 -9.76 2.26 3.60
CA GLY A 142 -9.16 2.05 2.28
C GLY A 142 -9.61 3.08 1.24
N THR A 143 -10.88 3.50 1.25
CA THR A 143 -11.41 4.55 0.37
C THR A 143 -10.75 5.90 0.68
N VAL A 144 -10.66 6.28 1.96
CA VAL A 144 -9.99 7.51 2.41
C VAL A 144 -8.52 7.50 1.99
N LYS A 145 -7.80 6.43 2.30
CA LYS A 145 -6.37 6.32 1.96
C LYS A 145 -6.12 6.41 0.45
N ARG A 146 -6.89 5.69 -0.39
CA ARG A 146 -6.70 5.73 -1.83
C ARG A 146 -6.96 7.12 -2.43
N TYR A 147 -7.97 7.81 -1.93
CA TYR A 147 -8.29 9.17 -2.34
C TYR A 147 -7.16 10.14 -1.95
N LEU A 148 -6.81 10.18 -0.66
CA LEU A 148 -5.79 11.11 -0.15
C LEU A 148 -4.41 10.84 -0.73
N MET A 149 -4.00 9.57 -0.88
CA MET A 149 -2.71 9.24 -1.50
C MET A 149 -2.61 9.77 -2.93
N ASN A 150 -3.69 9.67 -3.74
CA ASN A 150 -3.68 10.23 -5.08
C ASN A 150 -3.69 11.76 -5.04
N LYS A 151 -4.54 12.38 -4.19
CA LYS A 151 -4.62 13.83 -4.02
C LYS A 151 -3.26 14.40 -3.64
N LEU A 152 -2.64 13.86 -2.59
CA LEU A 152 -1.33 14.32 -2.11
C LEU A 152 -0.21 14.10 -3.13
N ALA A 153 -0.20 12.96 -3.82
CA ALA A 153 0.77 12.72 -4.88
C ALA A 153 0.61 13.72 -6.05
N TYR A 154 -0.63 14.07 -6.41
CA TYR A 154 -0.92 15.10 -7.40
C TYR A 154 -0.48 16.49 -6.93
N GLU A 155 -0.80 16.87 -5.68
CA GLU A 155 -0.43 18.18 -5.09
C GLU A 155 1.08 18.40 -4.97
N VAL A 156 1.85 17.32 -4.74
CA VAL A 156 3.31 17.41 -4.77
C VAL A 156 3.88 17.23 -6.19
N GLU A 157 3.05 17.24 -7.22
CA GLU A 157 3.44 17.11 -8.64
C GLU A 157 4.28 15.86 -8.90
N ALA A 158 3.88 14.72 -8.31
CA ALA A 158 4.58 13.46 -8.53
C ALA A 158 4.14 12.79 -9.83
N ASP A 159 5.11 12.29 -10.60
CA ASP A 159 4.87 11.49 -11.82
C ASP A 159 4.43 10.07 -11.46
N ARG A 160 4.90 9.57 -10.32
CA ARG A 160 4.64 8.20 -9.83
C ARG A 160 4.22 8.21 -8.37
N LEU A 161 3.26 7.35 -8.05
CA LEU A 161 2.89 7.02 -6.68
C LEU A 161 3.29 5.56 -6.39
N ALA A 162 4.38 5.37 -5.66
CA ALA A 162 4.85 4.05 -5.26
C ALA A 162 4.15 3.58 -3.99
N THR A 163 3.66 2.34 -3.99
CA THR A 163 2.96 1.74 -2.84
C THR A 163 3.59 0.40 -2.46
N GLY A 164 3.62 0.11 -1.15
CA GLY A 164 4.24 -1.09 -0.58
C GLY A 164 3.43 -2.39 -0.74
N HIS A 165 2.50 -2.44 -1.72
CA HIS A 165 1.78 -3.69 -1.99
C HIS A 165 2.74 -4.76 -2.48
N ASN A 166 2.68 -5.92 -1.85
CA ASN A 166 3.55 -7.05 -2.07
C ASN A 166 2.80 -8.23 -2.72
N LEU A 167 3.47 -9.36 -2.90
CA LEU A 167 2.90 -10.55 -3.52
C LEU A 167 1.74 -11.13 -2.71
N ASP A 168 1.86 -11.15 -1.37
CA ASP A 168 0.83 -11.69 -0.46
C ASP A 168 -0.46 -10.88 -0.54
N ASP A 169 -0.35 -9.54 -0.55
CA ASP A 169 -1.50 -8.64 -0.74
C ASP A 169 -2.16 -8.86 -2.10
N THR A 170 -1.33 -9.04 -3.13
CA THR A 170 -1.79 -9.20 -4.51
C THR A 170 -2.54 -10.52 -4.70
N VAL A 171 -2.00 -11.62 -4.18
CA VAL A 171 -2.63 -12.95 -4.27
C VAL A 171 -3.92 -12.98 -3.44
N GLU A 172 -3.92 -12.37 -2.25
CA GLU A 172 -5.12 -12.24 -1.41
C GLU A 172 -6.24 -11.48 -2.13
N LEU A 173 -5.91 -10.35 -2.72
CA LEU A 173 -6.87 -9.51 -3.44
C LEU A 173 -7.41 -10.21 -4.70
N LEU A 174 -6.55 -10.86 -5.47
CA LEU A 174 -6.97 -11.66 -6.62
C LEU A 174 -7.90 -12.79 -6.21
N LEU A 175 -7.56 -13.52 -5.14
CA LEU A 175 -8.42 -14.59 -4.62
C LEU A 175 -9.81 -14.04 -4.23
N GLU A 176 -9.87 -12.89 -3.53
CA GLU A 176 -11.15 -12.25 -3.22
C GLU A 176 -11.96 -11.96 -4.47
N PHE A 177 -11.35 -11.36 -5.48
CA PHE A 177 -12.06 -10.95 -6.69
C PHE A 177 -12.48 -12.14 -7.55
N TYR A 178 -11.65 -13.19 -7.65
CA TYR A 178 -12.05 -14.43 -8.31
C TYR A 178 -13.22 -15.13 -7.62
N LEU A 179 -13.22 -15.20 -6.29
CA LEU A 179 -14.34 -15.75 -5.52
C LEU A 179 -15.64 -14.95 -5.70
N ARG A 180 -15.54 -13.67 -6.02
CA ARG A 180 -16.71 -12.79 -6.26
C ARG A 180 -17.10 -12.70 -7.74
N GLY A 181 -16.30 -13.25 -8.66
CA GLY A 181 -16.51 -13.08 -10.08
C GLY A 181 -16.38 -11.63 -10.57
N SER A 182 -15.61 -10.78 -9.87
CA SER A 182 -15.51 -9.34 -10.15
C SER A 182 -14.44 -9.06 -11.21
N VAL A 183 -14.76 -9.25 -12.49
CA VAL A 183 -13.79 -9.18 -13.60
C VAL A 183 -13.17 -7.78 -13.71
N GLU A 184 -13.95 -6.72 -13.56
CA GLU A 184 -13.48 -5.32 -13.60
C GLU A 184 -12.47 -5.01 -12.49
N GLU A 185 -12.59 -5.64 -11.34
CA GLU A 185 -11.64 -5.50 -10.23
C GLU A 185 -10.40 -6.36 -10.44
N ILE A 186 -10.55 -7.56 -11.01
CA ILE A 186 -9.44 -8.45 -11.35
C ILE A 186 -8.48 -7.78 -12.34
N VAL A 187 -8.98 -7.15 -13.41
CA VAL A 187 -8.15 -6.51 -14.44
C VAL A 187 -7.40 -5.27 -13.93
N ARG A 188 -7.81 -4.71 -12.80
CA ARG A 188 -7.11 -3.59 -12.15
C ARG A 188 -5.96 -4.03 -11.24
N VAL A 189 -5.80 -5.32 -10.99
CA VAL A 189 -4.70 -5.86 -10.17
C VAL A 189 -3.45 -6.01 -11.03
N LYS A 190 -2.80 -4.88 -11.30
CA LYS A 190 -1.61 -4.78 -12.16
C LYS A 190 -0.39 -4.25 -11.38
N PRO A 191 0.84 -4.55 -11.86
CA PRO A 191 2.07 -3.95 -11.31
C PRO A 191 2.11 -2.43 -11.43
N VAL A 192 1.55 -1.91 -12.54
CA VAL A 192 1.42 -0.49 -12.83
C VAL A 192 -0.04 -0.20 -13.17
N ALA A 193 -0.62 0.79 -12.51
CA ALA A 193 -1.89 1.38 -12.89
C ALA A 193 -1.60 2.74 -13.54
N TRP A 194 -1.56 2.72 -14.87
CA TRP A 194 -1.30 3.93 -15.65
C TRP A 194 -2.41 4.95 -15.45
N SER A 195 -2.02 6.21 -15.40
CA SER A 195 -2.99 7.31 -15.34
C SER A 195 -3.72 7.44 -16.69
N ASN A 196 -5.04 7.55 -16.62
CA ASN A 196 -5.91 7.89 -17.74
C ASN A 196 -6.65 9.22 -17.50
N HIS A 197 -6.19 10.04 -16.56
CA HIS A 197 -6.78 11.34 -16.24
C HIS A 197 -5.70 12.29 -15.68
N PRO A 198 -5.68 13.60 -16.03
CA PRO A 198 -4.64 14.55 -15.60
C PRO A 198 -4.43 14.65 -14.10
N LYS A 199 -5.50 14.45 -13.30
CA LYS A 199 -5.45 14.49 -11.83
C LYS A 199 -5.22 13.11 -11.17
N LEU A 200 -4.94 12.06 -11.95
CA LEU A 200 -4.50 10.77 -11.44
C LEU A 200 -3.00 10.63 -11.60
N VAL A 201 -2.33 10.17 -10.56
CA VAL A 201 -0.91 9.83 -10.61
C VAL A 201 -0.76 8.34 -10.93
N THR A 202 0.13 8.01 -11.87
CA THR A 202 0.44 6.61 -12.19
C THR A 202 0.93 5.87 -10.96
N LYS A 203 0.24 4.78 -10.58
CA LYS A 203 0.60 3.97 -9.40
C LYS A 203 1.51 2.82 -9.77
N ILE A 204 2.58 2.66 -9.02
CA ILE A 204 3.54 1.57 -9.19
C ILE A 204 3.66 0.73 -7.92
N LYS A 205 3.94 -0.57 -8.11
CA LYS A 205 4.06 -1.55 -7.02
C LYS A 205 5.41 -2.28 -7.12
N PRO A 206 6.52 -1.66 -6.75
CA PRO A 206 7.86 -2.24 -6.91
C PRO A 206 8.06 -3.55 -6.15
N LEU A 207 7.29 -3.79 -5.07
CA LEU A 207 7.37 -4.98 -4.23
C LEU A 207 6.41 -6.10 -4.65
N ILE A 208 5.69 -5.98 -5.76
CA ILE A 208 4.61 -6.90 -6.15
C ILE A 208 5.07 -8.35 -6.39
N GLU A 209 6.33 -8.59 -6.67
CA GLU A 209 6.91 -9.93 -6.84
C GLU A 209 7.64 -10.43 -5.56
N LEU A 210 7.64 -9.66 -4.48
CA LEU A 210 8.27 -9.98 -3.19
C LEU A 210 7.23 -10.39 -2.16
N THR A 211 7.56 -11.39 -1.35
CA THR A 211 6.69 -11.82 -0.25
C THR A 211 6.77 -10.87 0.95
N GLU A 212 5.74 -10.88 1.77
CA GLU A 212 5.69 -10.15 3.05
C GLU A 212 6.85 -10.53 3.98
N ARG A 213 7.28 -11.80 3.93
CA ARG A 213 8.43 -12.31 4.67
C ARG A 213 9.75 -11.75 4.14
N GLU A 214 9.93 -11.66 2.82
CA GLU A 214 11.12 -11.05 2.23
C GLU A 214 11.24 -9.57 2.62
N ASN A 215 10.11 -8.83 2.65
CA ASN A 215 10.09 -7.43 3.10
C ASN A 215 10.49 -7.30 4.58
N LEU A 216 9.98 -8.18 5.45
CA LEU A 216 10.38 -8.23 6.86
C LEU A 216 11.89 -8.50 7.01
N TYR A 217 12.40 -9.49 6.31
CA TYR A 217 13.83 -9.81 6.33
C TYR A 217 14.68 -8.64 5.85
N TYR A 218 14.22 -7.88 4.86
CA TYR A 218 14.96 -6.74 4.33
C TYR A 218 15.06 -5.60 5.36
N VAL A 219 13.96 -5.24 6.01
CA VAL A 219 13.99 -4.19 7.05
C VAL A 219 14.84 -4.61 8.25
N MET A 220 14.76 -5.88 8.68
CA MET A 220 15.62 -6.44 9.73
C MET A 220 17.10 -6.42 9.33
N ALA A 221 17.43 -6.86 8.11
CA ALA A 221 18.79 -6.85 7.59
C ALA A 221 19.37 -5.44 7.50
N GLN A 222 18.54 -4.44 7.24
CA GLN A 222 18.93 -3.02 7.16
C GLN A 222 18.90 -2.31 8.53
N GLY A 223 18.41 -2.96 9.59
CA GLY A 223 18.26 -2.34 10.92
C GLY A 223 17.30 -1.16 10.95
N LEU A 224 16.24 -1.19 10.10
CA LEU A 224 15.29 -0.08 10.00
C LEU A 224 14.20 -0.18 11.06
N PRO A 225 13.78 0.94 11.66
CA PRO A 225 12.65 0.94 12.58
C PRO A 225 11.35 0.66 11.81
N ILE A 226 10.50 -0.15 12.41
CA ILE A 226 9.16 -0.45 11.91
C ILE A 226 8.17 -0.49 13.07
N LEU A 227 6.90 -0.20 12.80
CA LEU A 227 5.85 -0.49 13.74
C LEU A 227 5.41 -1.96 13.59
N GLU A 228 5.70 -2.78 14.57
CA GLU A 228 5.33 -4.20 14.59
C GLU A 228 3.87 -4.45 14.93
N THR A 229 3.23 -3.48 15.60
CA THR A 229 1.84 -3.60 16.07
C THR A 229 0.87 -3.50 14.89
N GLU A 230 -0.04 -4.45 14.78
CA GLU A 230 -1.13 -4.39 13.81
C GLU A 230 -2.14 -3.27 14.15
N CYS A 231 -2.79 -2.73 13.11
CA CYS A 231 -3.85 -1.75 13.29
C CYS A 231 -4.99 -2.34 14.14
N PRO A 232 -5.38 -1.71 15.27
CA PRO A 232 -6.41 -2.22 16.17
C PRO A 232 -7.79 -2.35 15.50
N LEU A 233 -8.02 -1.61 14.40
CA LEU A 233 -9.25 -1.67 13.63
C LEU A 233 -9.29 -2.85 12.63
N ALA A 234 -8.16 -3.46 12.31
CA ALA A 234 -8.05 -4.57 11.36
C ALA A 234 -8.31 -5.94 12.00
N LYS A 235 -8.42 -6.02 13.33
CA LYS A 235 -8.62 -7.27 14.07
C LYS A 235 -9.86 -8.02 13.58
N GLY A 236 -9.68 -9.29 13.18
CA GLY A 236 -10.75 -10.13 12.66
C GLY A 236 -11.18 -9.85 11.21
N SER A 237 -10.41 -9.05 10.46
CA SER A 237 -10.72 -8.76 9.05
C SER A 237 -10.70 -10.01 8.17
N ARG A 238 -11.56 -10.01 7.13
CA ARG A 238 -11.61 -11.12 6.15
C ARG A 238 -10.29 -11.26 5.39
N MET A 239 -9.62 -10.16 5.12
CA MET A 239 -8.31 -10.14 4.47
C MET A 239 -7.28 -10.96 5.26
N LEU A 240 -7.15 -10.76 6.56
CA LEU A 240 -6.23 -11.53 7.41
C LEU A 240 -6.56 -13.03 7.42
N ARG A 241 -7.85 -13.39 7.39
CA ARG A 241 -8.26 -14.80 7.29
C ARG A 241 -7.84 -15.41 5.95
N ARG A 242 -8.04 -14.70 4.82
CA ARG A 242 -7.61 -15.19 3.50
C ARG A 242 -6.10 -15.29 3.39
N LYS A 243 -5.33 -14.33 3.92
CA LYS A 243 -3.86 -14.43 4.00
C LYS A 243 -3.42 -15.70 4.71
N LYS A 244 -4.02 -16.02 5.87
CA LYS A 244 -3.71 -17.27 6.60
C LYS A 244 -3.98 -18.52 5.76
N LEU A 245 -5.09 -18.58 5.03
CA LEU A 245 -5.39 -19.70 4.14
C LEU A 245 -4.37 -19.80 2.99
N ILE A 246 -3.99 -18.68 2.39
CA ILE A 246 -2.97 -18.63 1.34
C ILE A 246 -1.61 -19.11 1.89
N ASP A 247 -1.25 -18.74 3.11
CA ASP A 247 -0.01 -19.19 3.77
C ASP A 247 -0.04 -20.71 4.05
N MET A 248 -1.19 -21.29 4.36
CA MET A 248 -1.32 -22.75 4.48
C MET A 248 -1.08 -23.41 3.13
N ILE A 249 -1.66 -22.90 2.05
CA ILE A 249 -1.42 -23.44 0.69
C ILE A 249 0.05 -23.29 0.31
N GLU A 250 0.69 -22.16 0.59
CA GLU A 250 2.11 -21.92 0.30
C GLU A 250 3.04 -22.90 1.03
N ARG A 251 2.67 -23.34 2.26
CA ARG A 251 3.43 -24.35 3.01
C ARG A 251 3.33 -25.75 2.37
N GLU A 252 2.15 -26.12 1.91
CA GLU A 252 1.91 -27.41 1.23
C GLU A 252 2.46 -27.41 -0.21
N ILE A 253 2.40 -26.26 -0.88
CA ILE A 253 2.82 -26.08 -2.28
C ILE A 253 3.78 -24.88 -2.35
N PRO A 254 5.08 -25.08 -2.05
CA PRO A 254 6.05 -23.99 -2.09
C PRO A 254 6.12 -23.31 -3.46
N GLY A 255 6.00 -21.98 -3.48
CA GLY A 255 5.95 -21.19 -4.71
C GLY A 255 4.54 -21.00 -5.29
N PHE A 256 3.50 -21.43 -4.58
CA PHE A 256 2.10 -21.22 -4.98
C PHE A 256 1.81 -19.74 -5.29
N LYS A 257 2.16 -18.82 -4.40
CA LYS A 257 1.90 -17.38 -4.58
C LYS A 257 2.50 -16.84 -5.87
N HIS A 258 3.76 -17.19 -6.14
CA HIS A 258 4.45 -16.77 -7.36
C HIS A 258 3.84 -17.38 -8.61
N THR A 259 3.52 -18.67 -8.57
CA THR A 259 2.92 -19.40 -9.72
C THR A 259 1.53 -18.86 -10.01
N PHE A 260 0.70 -18.66 -8.99
CA PHE A 260 -0.64 -18.12 -9.12
C PHE A 260 -0.62 -16.73 -9.76
N TYR A 261 0.17 -15.80 -9.20
CA TYR A 261 0.30 -14.44 -9.71
C TYR A 261 0.87 -14.40 -11.15
N LYS A 262 1.92 -15.17 -11.41
CA LYS A 262 2.54 -15.25 -12.74
C LYS A 262 1.57 -15.82 -13.79
N SER A 263 0.78 -16.83 -13.44
CA SER A 263 -0.24 -17.41 -14.33
C SER A 263 -1.35 -16.41 -14.60
N HIS A 264 -1.81 -15.70 -13.55
CA HIS A 264 -2.76 -14.61 -13.72
C HIS A 264 -2.22 -13.54 -14.69
N LEU A 265 -1.05 -12.98 -14.40
CA LEU A 265 -0.50 -11.86 -15.15
C LEU A 265 -0.20 -12.21 -16.63
N LYS A 266 0.29 -13.42 -16.90
CA LYS A 266 0.72 -13.81 -18.24
C LYS A 266 -0.36 -14.46 -19.09
N ARG A 267 -1.30 -15.17 -18.48
CA ARG A 267 -2.26 -16.02 -19.21
C ARG A 267 -3.70 -15.55 -19.12
N LEU A 268 -4.11 -15.08 -17.93
CA LEU A 268 -5.51 -14.73 -17.66
C LEU A 268 -5.78 -13.25 -17.90
N LEU A 269 -4.95 -12.38 -17.36
CA LEU A 269 -5.13 -10.93 -17.45
C LEU A 269 -5.32 -10.43 -18.88
N PRO A 270 -4.48 -10.80 -19.88
CA PRO A 270 -4.67 -10.30 -21.25
C PRO A 270 -5.99 -10.72 -21.89
N LYS A 271 -6.56 -11.85 -21.47
CA LYS A 271 -7.88 -12.30 -21.93
C LYS A 271 -9.03 -11.58 -21.23
N LEU A 272 -8.87 -11.33 -19.94
CA LEU A 272 -9.89 -10.61 -19.15
C LEU A 272 -9.96 -9.13 -19.52
N GLU A 273 -8.83 -8.51 -19.87
CA GLU A 273 -8.77 -7.13 -20.36
C GLU A 273 -9.59 -6.91 -21.63
N GLN A 274 -9.65 -7.90 -22.53
CA GLN A 274 -10.46 -7.84 -23.73
C GLN A 274 -11.97 -7.85 -23.47
N ALA A 275 -12.38 -8.31 -22.28
CA ALA A 275 -13.78 -8.41 -21.87
C ALA A 275 -14.26 -7.21 -21.04
N VAL A 276 -13.39 -6.25 -20.75
CA VAL A 276 -13.71 -5.10 -19.87
C VAL A 276 -13.35 -3.80 -20.59
N GLU A 277 -14.31 -2.92 -20.74
CA GLU A 277 -14.05 -1.56 -21.23
C GLU A 277 -13.42 -0.72 -20.10
N GLU A 278 -12.43 0.09 -20.46
CA GLU A 278 -11.89 1.07 -19.51
C GLU A 278 -12.95 2.16 -19.27
N PRO A 279 -13.37 2.37 -18.02
CA PRO A 279 -14.38 3.37 -17.74
C PRO A 279 -13.83 4.77 -17.93
N GLU A 280 -14.61 5.63 -18.57
CA GLU A 280 -14.32 7.05 -18.62
C GLU A 280 -14.44 7.68 -17.24
N LEU A 281 -13.46 8.49 -16.88
CA LEU A 281 -13.45 9.24 -15.63
C LEU A 281 -13.91 10.68 -15.88
N ALA A 282 -14.85 11.13 -15.05
CA ALA A 282 -15.25 12.52 -14.97
C ALA A 282 -14.71 13.16 -13.69
N GLU A 283 -14.78 14.46 -13.56
CA GLU A 283 -14.46 15.14 -12.31
C GLU A 283 -15.62 15.07 -11.31
N CYS A 284 -15.32 14.78 -10.06
CA CYS A 284 -16.29 14.82 -8.97
C CYS A 284 -16.81 16.22 -8.76
N GLN A 285 -18.13 16.41 -8.77
CA GLN A 285 -18.77 17.71 -8.59
C GLN A 285 -18.50 18.38 -7.24
N LEU A 286 -18.06 17.61 -6.22
CA LEU A 286 -17.80 18.15 -4.88
C LEU A 286 -16.32 18.48 -4.63
N CYS A 287 -15.38 17.71 -5.19
CA CYS A 287 -13.95 17.88 -4.90
C CYS A 287 -13.07 18.02 -6.14
N GLY A 288 -13.62 17.92 -7.34
CA GLY A 288 -12.88 18.07 -8.60
C GLY A 288 -11.89 16.92 -8.92
N MET A 289 -11.77 15.91 -8.04
CA MET A 289 -10.91 14.75 -8.29
C MET A 289 -11.62 13.72 -9.20
N PRO A 290 -10.86 12.88 -9.94
CA PRO A 290 -11.42 11.91 -10.87
C PRO A 290 -12.37 10.91 -10.21
N ALA A 291 -13.47 10.63 -10.85
CA ALA A 291 -14.54 9.76 -10.38
C ALA A 291 -15.26 9.04 -11.52
N LEU A 292 -15.77 7.83 -11.24
CA LEU A 292 -16.64 7.05 -12.13
C LEU A 292 -18.10 7.52 -12.13
N SER A 293 -18.46 8.51 -11.30
CA SER A 293 -19.82 9.04 -11.18
C SER A 293 -19.77 10.49 -10.71
N LYS A 294 -20.90 11.21 -10.80
CA LYS A 294 -21.02 12.63 -10.41
C LYS A 294 -20.39 12.97 -9.05
N THR A 295 -20.36 12.01 -8.12
CA THR A 295 -19.73 12.18 -6.81
C THR A 295 -18.81 10.98 -6.53
N CYS A 296 -17.54 11.22 -6.21
CA CYS A 296 -16.58 10.15 -5.91
C CYS A 296 -16.92 9.40 -4.62
N SER A 297 -16.35 8.19 -4.47
CA SER A 297 -16.60 7.34 -3.31
C SER A 297 -16.17 7.99 -1.99
N TYR A 298 -15.11 8.81 -2.01
CA TYR A 298 -14.67 9.58 -0.85
C TYR A 298 -15.71 10.62 -0.44
N CYS A 299 -16.15 11.47 -1.35
CA CYS A 299 -17.16 12.49 -1.07
C CYS A 299 -18.49 11.87 -0.59
N LYS A 300 -18.93 10.76 -1.23
CA LYS A 300 -20.12 10.02 -0.75
C LYS A 300 -19.97 9.53 0.70
N LEU A 301 -18.76 9.10 1.08
CA LEU A 301 -18.45 8.66 2.43
C LEU A 301 -18.51 9.83 3.42
N ILE A 302 -17.86 10.95 3.09
CA ILE A 302 -17.79 12.12 3.99
C ILE A 302 -19.13 12.83 4.13
N THR A 303 -19.93 12.93 3.07
CA THR A 303 -21.29 13.48 3.16
C THR A 303 -22.16 12.67 4.15
N LYS A 304 -22.04 11.33 4.14
CA LYS A 304 -22.74 10.47 5.11
C LYS A 304 -22.25 10.67 6.54
N LEU A 305 -20.98 10.95 6.75
CA LEU A 305 -20.44 11.26 8.07
C LEU A 305 -21.00 12.58 8.58
N LYS A 306 -20.91 13.65 7.78
CA LYS A 306 -21.37 15.00 8.13
C LYS A 306 -22.87 15.05 8.43
N ALA A 307 -23.70 14.35 7.65
CA ALA A 307 -25.15 14.28 7.88
C ALA A 307 -25.50 13.67 9.24
N LYS A 308 -24.70 12.73 9.77
CA LYS A 308 -24.92 12.14 11.11
C LYS A 308 -24.45 13.03 12.25
N THR A 309 -23.35 13.74 12.09
CA THR A 309 -22.88 14.69 13.10
C THR A 309 -23.83 15.87 13.27
N SER A 310 -24.50 16.30 12.19
CA SER A 310 -25.50 17.38 12.23
C SER A 310 -26.84 16.95 12.88
N SER A 311 -27.11 15.65 12.94
CA SER A 311 -28.36 15.10 13.51
C SER A 311 -28.24 14.65 14.98
N GLN A 312 -27.10 14.78 15.63
CA GLN A 312 -26.98 14.60 17.07
C GLN A 312 -27.38 15.90 17.79
N PRO A 313 -28.45 15.93 18.60
CA PRO A 313 -28.78 17.11 19.40
C PRO A 313 -27.60 17.39 20.33
N GLN A 314 -27.18 18.67 20.36
CA GLN A 314 -26.25 19.17 21.38
C GLN A 314 -26.83 18.80 22.75
N ALA A 315 -26.16 17.92 23.48
CA ALA A 315 -26.52 17.61 24.85
C ALA A 315 -26.39 18.91 25.66
N THR A 316 -27.52 19.49 25.99
CA THR A 316 -27.62 20.67 26.86
C THR A 316 -26.98 20.31 28.20
N GLN A 317 -25.82 20.85 28.48
CA GLN A 317 -25.24 20.79 29.82
C GLN A 317 -26.23 21.48 30.78
N LYS A 318 -27.04 20.70 31.49
CA LYS A 318 -27.77 21.17 32.68
C LYS A 318 -26.72 21.49 33.73
N GLN A 319 -26.43 22.78 33.90
CA GLN A 319 -25.77 23.31 35.10
C GLN A 319 -26.67 22.97 36.31
N ILE A 320 -26.27 22.01 37.10
CA ILE A 320 -26.78 21.86 38.47
C ILE A 320 -25.99 22.82 39.33
N ARG A 321 -26.60 23.98 39.64
CA ARG A 321 -26.15 24.84 40.76
C ARG A 321 -26.61 24.14 42.05
N ARG A 322 -25.67 23.84 42.89
CA ARG A 322 -25.80 23.77 44.36
C ARG A 322 -24.60 24.49 45.01
#